data_a7a4d02a2a5233062e73a5ebf675452c
#
_entry.id   a7a4d02a2a5233062e73a5ebf675452c
#
_cell.length_a   1.000
_cell.length_b   1.000
_cell.length_c   1.000
_cell.angle_alpha   90.00
_cell.angle_beta   90.00
_cell.angle_gamma   90.00
#
_symmetry.space_group_name_H-M   'P 1'
#
loop_
_entity.id
_entity.type
_entity.pdbx_description
1 polymer ?
#
loop_
_entity_poly.entity_id
_entity_poly.type
_entity_poly.pdbx_seq_one_letter_code
_entity_poly.pdbx_strand_id
1 'polypeptide(L)'
;MFNIRESVKDLNFHSVKETFIMALNSYQVTVHGTAGLLCSNVQNSDPLGEGAKQKAFFSSKKKKNDEDHLCLRALDWVFSGYWKKEGKVKVNETKNSIEFDGFSDPYMPGANFLRCLRNAATKWKLGKDVLRSVVVTNDPLIEYEGSKDALEMYTKDQSYFSNTAFTSRGVWVQRLLFPDWKCTFELMVDDEILSVSQLNRIITMAGKAEGLGTWRPRFGRFSASELVEMAD
;
A
#
# COMPACT_ATOMS: atom_id res chain seq x y z
N MET A 1 47.66 5.48 -47.77
CA MET A 1 46.20 5.54 -47.61
C MET A 1 45.69 4.12 -47.43
N PHE A 2 45.59 3.63 -46.20
CA PHE A 2 45.10 2.31 -45.90
C PHE A 2 43.61 2.35 -45.74
N ASN A 3 42.92 1.52 -46.53
CA ASN A 3 41.46 1.47 -46.63
C ASN A 3 40.89 0.56 -45.54
N ILE A 4 40.32 1.15 -44.46
CA ILE A 4 39.80 0.45 -43.26
C ILE A 4 38.34 -0.06 -43.49
N ARG A 5 37.89 -0.20 -44.72
CA ARG A 5 36.51 -0.58 -45.03
C ARG A 5 36.22 -2.03 -45.36
N GLU A 6 37.21 -2.91 -45.34
CA GLU A 6 37.03 -4.33 -45.80
C GLU A 6 37.22 -5.40 -44.74
N SER A 7 37.37 -5.06 -43.45
CA SER A 7 37.63 -6.07 -42.41
C SER A 7 36.50 -6.28 -41.36
N VAL A 8 35.26 -5.89 -41.65
CA VAL A 8 34.15 -6.02 -40.70
C VAL A 8 33.00 -6.89 -41.25
N LYS A 9 33.22 -7.68 -42.26
CA LYS A 9 32.13 -8.49 -42.90
C LYS A 9 32.00 -9.92 -42.44
N ASP A 10 32.85 -10.45 -41.56
CA ASP A 10 32.82 -11.85 -41.11
C ASP A 10 32.77 -12.05 -39.59
N LEU A 11 32.16 -11.10 -38.87
CA LEU A 11 31.72 -11.40 -37.50
C LEU A 11 30.29 -11.93 -37.55
N ASN A 12 30.22 -13.25 -37.49
CA ASN A 12 28.99 -14.02 -37.43
C ASN A 12 28.25 -13.71 -36.13
N PHE A 13 27.36 -12.71 -36.15
CA PHE A 13 26.50 -12.30 -35.03
C PHE A 13 25.30 -13.26 -34.79
N HIS A 14 25.49 -14.55 -35.06
CA HIS A 14 24.42 -15.56 -34.96
C HIS A 14 24.54 -16.48 -33.74
N SER A 15 25.31 -16.11 -32.72
CA SER A 15 25.41 -16.97 -31.54
C SER A 15 25.76 -16.14 -30.33
N VAL A 16 24.83 -15.39 -29.77
CA VAL A 16 24.65 -15.14 -28.33
C VAL A 16 23.33 -14.38 -28.18
N LYS A 17 22.23 -15.05 -28.42
CA LYS A 17 20.96 -14.74 -27.79
C LYS A 17 20.55 -15.91 -26.91
N GLU A 18 21.42 -16.33 -26.04
CA GLU A 18 20.95 -16.86 -24.78
C GLU A 18 20.50 -15.63 -24.01
N THR A 19 19.24 -15.24 -24.23
CA THR A 19 18.51 -14.40 -23.34
C THR A 19 18.52 -15.17 -22.01
N PHE A 20 19.33 -14.75 -21.06
CA PHE A 20 19.16 -15.09 -19.66
C PHE A 20 17.78 -14.55 -19.29
N ILE A 21 16.74 -15.31 -19.57
CA ILE A 21 15.44 -15.13 -18.96
C ILE A 21 15.70 -15.54 -17.53
N MET A 22 15.89 -14.56 -16.65
CA MET A 22 15.78 -14.82 -15.22
C MET A 22 14.39 -15.43 -15.04
N ALA A 23 14.34 -16.72 -14.76
CA ALA A 23 13.10 -17.43 -14.51
C ALA A 23 12.59 -16.93 -13.16
N LEU A 24 11.72 -15.91 -13.20
CA LEU A 24 11.01 -15.45 -12.01
C LEU A 24 9.77 -16.33 -11.86
N ASN A 25 9.68 -17.07 -10.78
CA ASN A 25 8.51 -17.87 -10.47
C ASN A 25 7.41 -17.00 -9.87
N SER A 26 6.20 -17.17 -10.37
CA SER A 26 5.02 -16.37 -9.94
C SER A 26 4.26 -17.09 -8.83
N TYR A 27 3.95 -16.37 -7.78
CA TYR A 27 3.22 -16.89 -6.60
C TYR A 27 2.09 -15.98 -6.19
N GLN A 28 1.07 -16.57 -5.63
CA GLN A 28 -0.05 -15.88 -4.99
C GLN A 28 -0.08 -16.21 -3.49
N VAL A 29 -0.38 -15.21 -2.67
CA VAL A 29 -0.54 -15.34 -1.22
C VAL A 29 -1.77 -14.60 -0.76
N THR A 30 -2.59 -15.27 0.03
CA THR A 30 -3.70 -14.65 0.73
C THR A 30 -3.32 -14.38 2.19
N VAL A 31 -3.53 -13.15 2.63
CA VAL A 31 -3.32 -12.73 4.02
C VAL A 31 -4.65 -12.36 4.66
N HIS A 32 -4.83 -12.83 5.90
CA HIS A 32 -6.01 -12.54 6.72
C HIS A 32 -5.59 -11.71 7.93
N GLY A 33 -6.22 -10.58 8.15
CA GLY A 33 -5.96 -9.72 9.29
C GLY A 33 -6.17 -10.45 10.62
N THR A 34 -5.20 -10.35 11.52
CA THR A 34 -5.33 -10.77 12.93
C THR A 34 -5.40 -9.56 13.86
N ALA A 35 -5.25 -8.39 13.29
CA ALA A 35 -5.50 -7.09 13.90
C ALA A 35 -5.97 -6.13 12.82
N GLY A 36 -6.80 -5.16 13.17
CA GLY A 36 -7.35 -4.20 12.23
C GLY A 36 -6.27 -3.50 11.40
N LEU A 37 -6.56 -3.24 10.13
CA LEU A 37 -5.67 -2.55 9.18
C LEU A 37 -5.94 -1.05 9.21
N LEU A 38 -5.02 -0.28 9.75
CA LEU A 38 -5.11 1.17 9.81
C LEU A 38 -4.36 1.78 8.62
N CYS A 39 -5.08 2.52 7.76
CA CYS A 39 -4.53 3.11 6.55
C CYS A 39 -3.86 4.46 6.81
N SER A 40 -2.84 4.77 6.01
CA SER A 40 -2.19 6.07 5.96
C SER A 40 -1.56 6.28 4.59
N ASN A 41 -2.33 6.84 3.68
CA ASN A 41 -1.84 7.18 2.35
C ASN A 41 -0.77 8.27 2.45
N VAL A 42 0.41 8.00 1.88
CA VAL A 42 1.54 8.93 1.90
C VAL A 42 1.27 10.20 1.10
N GLN A 43 0.42 10.12 0.08
CA GLN A 43 0.01 11.29 -0.72
C GLN A 43 -0.69 12.35 0.13
N ASN A 44 -1.30 11.97 1.25
CA ASN A 44 -1.90 12.89 2.19
C ASN A 44 -0.87 13.81 2.89
N SER A 45 0.41 13.48 2.80
CA SER A 45 1.53 14.28 3.34
C SER A 45 2.15 15.21 2.31
N ASP A 46 1.77 15.09 1.03
CA ASP A 46 2.24 16.00 -0.03
C ASP A 46 1.59 17.37 0.15
N PRO A 47 2.38 18.44 0.40
CA PRO A 47 1.84 19.80 0.57
C PRO A 47 1.18 20.36 -0.68
N LEU A 48 1.49 19.82 -1.86
CA LEU A 48 0.86 20.19 -3.13
C LEU A 48 -0.33 19.29 -3.49
N GLY A 49 -0.52 18.20 -2.74
CA GLY A 49 -1.60 17.24 -2.93
C GLY A 49 -2.98 17.81 -2.64
N GLU A 50 -4.00 17.20 -3.22
CA GLU A 50 -5.40 17.63 -3.05
C GLU A 50 -5.81 17.61 -1.58
N GLY A 51 -5.45 16.58 -0.83
CA GLY A 51 -5.75 16.46 0.60
C GLY A 51 -5.20 17.63 1.43
N ALA A 52 -3.97 18.09 1.15
CA ALA A 52 -3.37 19.22 1.85
C ALA A 52 -4.09 20.53 1.51
N LYS A 53 -4.43 20.74 0.23
CA LYS A 53 -5.16 21.94 -0.23
C LYS A 53 -6.54 22.03 0.42
N GLN A 54 -7.29 20.92 0.42
CA GLN A 54 -8.63 20.87 1.02
C GLN A 54 -8.60 21.12 2.54
N LYS A 55 -7.58 20.59 3.22
CA LYS A 55 -7.38 20.82 4.66
C LYS A 55 -6.94 22.24 5.00
N ALA A 56 -6.24 22.92 4.08
CA ALA A 56 -5.64 24.23 4.34
C ALA A 56 -6.66 25.27 4.80
N PHE A 57 -7.86 25.26 4.20
CA PHE A 57 -8.94 26.17 4.61
C PHE A 57 -9.27 26.04 6.10
N PHE A 58 -9.53 24.83 6.60
CA PHE A 58 -9.87 24.60 8.00
C PHE A 58 -8.65 24.72 8.92
N SER A 59 -7.49 24.23 8.51
CA SER A 59 -6.29 24.19 9.35
C SER A 59 -5.70 25.58 9.60
N SER A 60 -5.84 26.51 8.65
CA SER A 60 -5.31 27.88 8.74
C SER A 60 -6.09 28.78 9.71
N LYS A 61 -7.31 28.41 10.09
CA LYS A 61 -8.12 29.20 11.02
C LYS A 61 -7.43 29.32 12.38
N LYS A 62 -7.32 30.57 12.91
CA LYS A 62 -6.72 30.83 14.22
C LYS A 62 -7.55 30.25 15.37
N LYS A 63 -8.87 30.28 15.27
CA LYS A 63 -9.81 29.63 16.19
C LYS A 63 -10.68 28.69 15.37
N LYS A 64 -10.72 27.45 15.77
CA LYS A 64 -11.52 26.38 15.14
C LYS A 64 -12.71 26.09 16.06
N ASN A 65 -13.89 25.94 15.46
CA ASN A 65 -15.06 25.42 16.12
C ASN A 65 -15.17 23.89 15.92
N ASP A 66 -16.20 23.29 16.50
CA ASP A 66 -16.40 21.83 16.41
C ASP A 66 -16.66 21.38 14.98
N GLU A 67 -17.34 22.18 14.16
CA GLU A 67 -17.58 21.89 12.74
C GLU A 67 -16.29 21.86 11.95
N ASP A 68 -15.35 22.80 12.19
CA ASP A 68 -14.02 22.78 11.57
C ASP A 68 -13.26 21.48 11.89
N HIS A 69 -13.35 21.05 13.15
CA HIS A 69 -12.73 19.81 13.59
C HIS A 69 -13.38 18.56 12.96
N LEU A 70 -14.70 18.56 12.81
CA LEU A 70 -15.41 17.47 12.12
C LEU A 70 -15.01 17.40 10.65
N CYS A 71 -14.93 18.54 9.95
CA CYS A 71 -14.46 18.60 8.57
C CYS A 71 -13.02 18.10 8.44
N LEU A 72 -12.12 18.52 9.31
CA LEU A 72 -10.73 18.04 9.30
C LEU A 72 -10.65 16.53 9.52
N ARG A 73 -11.45 15.97 10.43
CA ARG A 73 -11.50 14.52 10.67
C ARG A 73 -11.99 13.76 9.43
N ALA A 74 -13.04 14.24 8.78
CA ALA A 74 -13.56 13.62 7.57
C ALA A 74 -12.53 13.65 6.42
N LEU A 75 -11.83 14.78 6.25
CA LEU A 75 -10.74 14.91 5.28
C LEU A 75 -9.56 13.98 5.62
N ASP A 76 -9.18 13.90 6.89
CA ASP A 76 -8.14 12.98 7.34
C ASP A 76 -8.51 11.53 7.05
N TRP A 77 -9.77 11.17 7.28
CA TRP A 77 -10.26 9.82 7.06
C TRP A 77 -10.26 9.45 5.59
N VAL A 78 -10.91 10.23 4.71
CA VAL A 78 -11.02 9.89 3.28
C VAL A 78 -9.66 9.87 2.59
N PHE A 79 -8.79 10.83 2.89
CA PHE A 79 -7.44 10.89 2.31
C PHE A 79 -6.44 9.94 2.98
N SER A 80 -6.79 9.26 4.06
CA SER A 80 -5.93 8.20 4.62
C SER A 80 -6.06 6.88 3.87
N GLY A 81 -7.16 6.66 3.15
CA GLY A 81 -7.41 5.48 2.34
C GLY A 81 -6.62 5.48 1.03
N TYR A 82 -6.39 4.29 0.49
CA TYR A 82 -5.97 4.09 -0.88
C TYR A 82 -7.20 3.60 -1.66
N TRP A 83 -7.62 4.35 -2.65
CA TRP A 83 -8.85 4.10 -3.40
C TRP A 83 -8.53 3.84 -4.87
N LYS A 84 -9.01 2.73 -5.44
CA LYS A 84 -8.83 2.44 -6.88
C LYS A 84 -9.60 3.44 -7.74
N LYS A 85 -10.77 3.85 -7.27
CA LYS A 85 -11.52 4.97 -7.85
C LYS A 85 -11.34 6.17 -6.94
N GLU A 86 -10.66 7.18 -7.44
CA GLU A 86 -10.48 8.44 -6.75
C GLU A 86 -11.70 9.34 -6.99
N GLY A 87 -12.30 9.76 -5.91
CA GLY A 87 -13.45 10.66 -5.91
C GLY A 87 -13.05 12.12 -5.88
N LYS A 88 -14.01 12.95 -5.55
CA LYS A 88 -13.82 14.40 -5.39
C LYS A 88 -14.25 14.84 -4.00
N VAL A 89 -13.51 15.80 -3.45
CA VAL A 89 -13.89 16.52 -2.23
C VAL A 89 -14.22 17.95 -2.60
N LYS A 90 -15.34 18.45 -2.08
CA LYS A 90 -15.75 19.85 -2.22
C LYS A 90 -15.79 20.47 -0.85
N VAL A 91 -15.05 21.55 -0.67
CA VAL A 91 -15.13 22.40 0.52
C VAL A 91 -16.08 23.55 0.23
N ASN A 92 -17.11 23.69 1.06
CA ASN A 92 -17.98 24.84 1.03
C ASN A 92 -17.55 25.82 2.15
N GLU A 93 -16.77 26.82 1.75
CA GLU A 93 -16.21 27.80 2.68
C GLU A 93 -17.29 28.64 3.38
N THR A 94 -18.39 28.95 2.66
CA THR A 94 -19.49 29.75 3.20
C THR A 94 -20.29 29.00 4.26
N LYS A 95 -20.55 27.70 4.03
CA LYS A 95 -21.29 26.83 4.96
C LYS A 95 -20.41 26.13 5.98
N ASN A 96 -19.10 26.31 5.88
CA ASN A 96 -18.12 25.60 6.70
C ASN A 96 -18.33 24.08 6.71
N SER A 97 -18.52 23.49 5.54
CA SER A 97 -18.83 22.07 5.37
C SER A 97 -18.02 21.44 4.24
N ILE A 98 -17.96 20.12 4.25
CA ILE A 98 -17.37 19.34 3.18
C ILE A 98 -18.36 18.31 2.64
N GLU A 99 -18.20 18.00 1.38
CA GLU A 99 -18.84 16.89 0.70
C GLU A 99 -17.78 16.10 -0.03
N PHE A 100 -17.83 14.78 0.03
CA PHE A 100 -16.98 13.92 -0.80
C PHE A 100 -17.83 12.80 -1.40
N ASP A 101 -17.45 12.39 -2.60
CA ASP A 101 -18.17 11.39 -3.38
C ASP A 101 -17.23 10.71 -4.38
N GLY A 102 -17.60 9.50 -4.80
CA GLY A 102 -16.93 8.74 -5.85
C GLY A 102 -15.65 8.01 -5.43
N PHE A 103 -15.25 8.05 -4.17
CA PHE A 103 -14.16 7.21 -3.66
C PHE A 103 -14.66 5.79 -3.40
N SER A 104 -14.07 4.81 -4.07
CA SER A 104 -14.44 3.41 -3.85
C SER A 104 -13.30 2.44 -4.11
N ASP A 105 -13.57 1.17 -3.83
CA ASP A 105 -12.68 0.05 -4.05
C ASP A 105 -11.33 0.24 -3.34
N PRO A 106 -11.32 0.19 -2.00
CA PRO A 106 -10.09 0.38 -1.23
C PRO A 106 -9.09 -0.74 -1.51
N TYR A 107 -7.82 -0.37 -1.63
CA TYR A 107 -6.74 -1.31 -1.92
C TYR A 107 -5.52 -1.09 -1.01
N MET A 108 -4.60 -2.03 -1.02
CA MET A 108 -3.31 -1.91 -0.37
C MET A 108 -2.20 -1.90 -1.41
N PRO A 109 -1.38 -0.84 -1.50
CA PRO A 109 -0.28 -0.79 -2.45
C PRO A 109 0.69 -1.97 -2.28
N GLY A 110 1.09 -2.61 -3.37
CA GLY A 110 2.08 -3.69 -3.39
C GLY A 110 3.41 -3.31 -2.73
N ALA A 111 3.79 -2.04 -2.84
CA ALA A 111 4.96 -1.50 -2.16
C ALA A 111 4.91 -1.64 -0.62
N ASN A 112 3.71 -1.63 -0.01
CA ASN A 112 3.55 -1.84 1.42
C ASN A 112 3.83 -3.30 1.82
N PHE A 113 3.43 -4.26 0.97
CA PHE A 113 3.77 -5.68 1.15
C PHE A 113 5.27 -5.88 1.01
N LEU A 114 5.90 -5.39 -0.07
CA LEU A 114 7.34 -5.51 -0.27
C LEU A 114 8.13 -4.92 0.91
N ARG A 115 7.73 -3.75 1.40
CA ARG A 115 8.35 -3.12 2.57
C ARG A 115 8.18 -3.96 3.84
N CYS A 116 7.01 -4.55 4.04
CA CYS A 116 6.72 -5.43 5.17
C CYS A 116 7.62 -6.66 5.14
N LEU A 117 7.70 -7.35 3.99
CA LEU A 117 8.56 -8.52 3.78
C LEU A 117 10.04 -8.18 3.99
N ARG A 118 10.52 -7.10 3.39
CA ARG A 118 11.90 -6.62 3.54
C ARG A 118 12.25 -6.36 5.01
N ASN A 119 11.36 -5.71 5.76
CA ASN A 119 11.61 -5.44 7.16
C ASN A 119 11.67 -6.73 8.00
N ALA A 120 10.72 -7.64 7.80
CA ALA A 120 10.72 -8.94 8.47
C ALA A 120 12.00 -9.75 8.18
N ALA A 121 12.48 -9.70 6.94
CA ALA A 121 13.68 -10.40 6.49
C ALA A 121 14.97 -9.88 7.14
N THR A 122 14.97 -8.66 7.70
CA THR A 122 16.16 -8.08 8.37
C THR A 122 16.61 -8.91 9.56
N LYS A 123 15.71 -9.63 10.22
CA LYS A 123 16.01 -10.57 11.31
C LYS A 123 17.04 -11.63 10.90
N TRP A 124 17.05 -12.02 9.65
CA TRP A 124 17.98 -13.01 9.09
C TRP A 124 19.02 -12.38 8.16
N LYS A 125 19.12 -11.04 8.13
CA LYS A 125 20.00 -10.27 7.23
C LYS A 125 19.66 -10.41 5.74
N LEU A 126 18.45 -10.92 5.42
CA LEU A 126 17.95 -11.15 4.05
C LEU A 126 17.19 -9.96 3.47
N GLY A 127 17.14 -8.82 4.12
CA GLY A 127 16.36 -7.67 3.65
C GLY A 127 16.82 -7.12 2.30
N LYS A 128 18.11 -7.23 1.96
CA LYS A 128 18.64 -6.85 0.63
C LYS A 128 18.28 -7.88 -0.43
N ASP A 129 18.26 -9.16 -0.05
CA ASP A 129 17.92 -10.24 -0.98
C ASP A 129 16.45 -10.18 -1.36
N VAL A 130 15.55 -9.90 -0.41
CA VAL A 130 14.14 -9.60 -0.70
C VAL A 130 13.98 -8.47 -1.71
N LEU A 131 14.72 -7.36 -1.57
CA LEU A 131 14.63 -6.24 -2.52
C LEU A 131 15.17 -6.56 -3.92
N ARG A 132 16.04 -7.55 -4.05
CA ARG A 132 16.64 -7.96 -5.32
C ARG A 132 15.85 -9.04 -6.03
N SER A 133 15.21 -9.92 -5.24
CA SER A 133 14.60 -11.15 -5.76
C SER A 133 13.09 -11.18 -5.73
N VAL A 134 12.42 -10.21 -5.05
CA VAL A 134 10.96 -10.22 -4.92
C VAL A 134 10.36 -8.97 -5.54
N VAL A 135 9.39 -9.18 -6.42
CA VAL A 135 8.56 -8.11 -7.00
C VAL A 135 7.11 -8.40 -6.65
N VAL A 136 6.44 -7.47 -5.98
CA VAL A 136 4.98 -7.56 -5.79
C VAL A 136 4.33 -6.93 -7.02
N THR A 137 3.55 -7.71 -7.76
CA THR A 137 3.09 -7.37 -9.12
C THR A 137 1.74 -6.67 -9.14
N ASN A 138 0.97 -6.75 -8.05
CA ASN A 138 -0.35 -6.13 -7.98
C ASN A 138 -0.51 -5.24 -6.75
N ASP A 139 -1.55 -4.43 -6.82
CA ASP A 139 -2.09 -3.65 -5.69
C ASP A 139 -3.45 -4.26 -5.32
N PRO A 140 -3.52 -5.25 -4.43
CA PRO A 140 -4.75 -5.98 -4.17
C PRO A 140 -5.82 -5.12 -3.52
N LEU A 141 -7.08 -5.39 -3.86
CA LEU A 141 -8.23 -4.85 -3.15
C LEU A 141 -8.23 -5.38 -1.71
N ILE A 142 -8.70 -4.54 -0.79
CA ILE A 142 -8.98 -4.96 0.58
C ILE A 142 -10.37 -5.59 0.57
N GLU A 143 -10.43 -6.89 0.87
CA GLU A 143 -11.67 -7.63 1.06
C GLU A 143 -12.11 -7.47 2.51
N TYR A 144 -13.37 -7.06 2.72
CA TYR A 144 -13.99 -6.85 4.03
C TYR A 144 -15.51 -6.87 3.87
N GLU A 145 -16.22 -7.01 4.98
CA GLU A 145 -17.69 -6.88 4.99
C GLU A 145 -18.09 -5.40 5.07
N GLY A 146 -19.06 -5.00 4.25
CA GLY A 146 -19.58 -3.64 4.21
C GLY A 146 -19.52 -2.99 2.82
N SER A 147 -19.91 -1.72 2.78
CA SER A 147 -19.92 -0.93 1.54
C SER A 147 -18.52 -0.72 1.01
N LYS A 148 -18.39 -0.72 -0.32
CA LYS A 148 -17.14 -0.35 -1.02
C LYS A 148 -17.06 1.15 -1.31
N ASP A 149 -18.15 1.87 -1.10
CA ASP A 149 -18.25 3.32 -1.27
C ASP A 149 -17.87 4.06 0.01
N ALA A 150 -16.94 4.99 -0.11
CA ALA A 150 -16.39 5.72 1.03
C ALA A 150 -17.44 6.60 1.75
N LEU A 151 -18.37 7.19 1.00
CA LEU A 151 -19.41 8.03 1.59
C LEU A 151 -20.37 7.19 2.44
N GLU A 152 -20.76 6.02 1.94
CA GLU A 152 -21.57 5.09 2.73
C GLU A 152 -20.84 4.60 3.97
N MET A 153 -19.57 4.19 3.86
CA MET A 153 -18.74 3.79 5.00
C MET A 153 -18.67 4.89 6.07
N TYR A 154 -18.47 6.14 5.64
CA TYR A 154 -18.34 7.26 6.53
C TYR A 154 -19.68 7.67 7.18
N THR A 155 -20.79 7.61 6.46
CA THR A 155 -22.10 8.08 6.96
C THR A 155 -22.86 7.02 7.75
N LYS A 156 -22.76 5.74 7.36
CA LYS A 156 -23.52 4.66 7.98
C LYS A 156 -22.73 3.94 9.09
N ASP A 157 -21.44 3.69 8.87
CA ASP A 157 -20.62 2.81 9.70
C ASP A 157 -19.30 3.47 10.15
N GLN A 158 -19.29 4.80 10.31
CA GLN A 158 -18.09 5.55 10.63
C GLN A 158 -17.32 5.02 11.84
N SER A 159 -18.03 4.63 12.90
CA SER A 159 -17.41 4.12 14.13
C SER A 159 -16.66 2.79 13.90
N TYR A 160 -17.15 1.98 12.96
CA TYR A 160 -16.53 0.71 12.60
C TYR A 160 -15.31 0.91 11.71
N PHE A 161 -15.40 1.81 10.72
CA PHE A 161 -14.33 2.07 9.75
C PHE A 161 -13.39 3.20 10.14
N SER A 162 -13.36 3.62 11.38
CA SER A 162 -12.52 4.73 11.82
C SER A 162 -11.73 4.41 13.06
N ASN A 163 -10.52 4.94 13.12
CA ASN A 163 -9.75 5.03 14.35
C ASN A 163 -9.15 6.42 14.50
N THR A 164 -9.27 6.97 15.67
CA THR A 164 -8.62 8.24 16.00
C THR A 164 -7.22 7.95 16.53
N ALA A 165 -6.22 8.36 15.77
CA ALA A 165 -4.82 8.19 16.10
C ALA A 165 -4.21 9.48 16.61
N PHE A 166 -3.35 9.37 17.63
CA PHE A 166 -2.60 10.49 18.15
C PHE A 166 -1.20 10.50 17.54
N THR A 167 -0.88 11.55 16.80
CA THR A 167 0.44 11.64 16.17
C THR A 167 1.53 11.94 17.19
N SER A 168 2.79 11.67 16.85
CA SER A 168 3.94 12.02 17.69
C SER A 168 4.07 13.52 17.98
N ARG A 169 3.37 14.38 17.21
CA ARG A 169 3.32 15.83 17.41
C ARG A 169 2.12 16.29 18.25
N GLY A 170 1.39 15.38 18.86
CA GLY A 170 0.24 15.72 19.69
C GLY A 170 -1.02 16.12 18.90
N VAL A 171 -1.11 15.76 17.63
CA VAL A 171 -2.27 16.08 16.78
C VAL A 171 -3.16 14.84 16.64
N TRP A 172 -4.45 15.03 16.87
CA TRP A 172 -5.46 14.01 16.62
C TRP A 172 -5.77 13.93 15.12
N VAL A 173 -5.69 12.73 14.57
CA VAL A 173 -6.06 12.45 13.17
C VAL A 173 -7.01 11.27 13.13
N GLN A 174 -8.05 11.36 12.33
CA GLN A 174 -8.93 10.23 12.05
C GLN A 174 -8.42 9.48 10.84
N ARG A 175 -8.41 8.16 10.90
CA ARG A 175 -7.91 7.30 9.83
C ARG A 175 -8.88 6.20 9.49
N LEU A 176 -8.89 5.83 8.22
CA LEU A 176 -9.62 4.67 7.72
C LEU A 176 -9.05 3.39 8.35
N LEU A 177 -9.93 2.61 8.95
CA LEU A 177 -9.65 1.35 9.60
C LEU A 177 -10.50 0.25 8.97
N PHE A 178 -9.90 -0.90 8.70
CA PHE A 178 -10.62 -2.14 8.40
C PHE A 178 -10.41 -3.09 9.58
N PRO A 179 -11.39 -3.28 10.47
CA PRO A 179 -11.26 -4.18 11.63
C PRO A 179 -10.98 -5.62 11.22
N ASP A 180 -11.77 -6.12 10.26
CA ASP A 180 -11.61 -7.42 9.64
C ASP A 180 -11.29 -7.24 8.16
N TRP A 181 -10.20 -7.84 7.71
CA TRP A 181 -9.72 -7.62 6.36
C TRP A 181 -8.94 -8.81 5.83
N LYS A 182 -8.94 -8.91 4.53
CA LYS A 182 -8.20 -9.91 3.75
C LYS A 182 -7.65 -9.27 2.49
N CYS A 183 -6.48 -9.70 2.06
CA CYS A 183 -5.89 -9.30 0.77
C CYS A 183 -5.25 -10.52 0.12
N THR A 184 -5.34 -10.59 -1.21
CA THR A 184 -4.61 -11.58 -2.00
C THR A 184 -3.64 -10.86 -2.91
N PHE A 185 -2.34 -10.98 -2.66
CA PHE A 185 -1.31 -10.33 -3.44
C PHE A 185 -0.48 -11.35 -4.22
N GLU A 186 0.06 -10.88 -5.34
CA GLU A 186 0.87 -11.64 -6.26
C GLU A 186 2.31 -11.15 -6.19
N LEU A 187 3.23 -12.07 -6.35
CA LEU A 187 4.65 -11.77 -6.34
C LEU A 187 5.41 -12.67 -7.30
N MET A 188 6.45 -12.11 -7.90
CA MET A 188 7.45 -12.82 -8.69
C MET A 188 8.72 -12.93 -7.85
N VAL A 189 9.36 -14.09 -7.89
CA VAL A 189 10.53 -14.41 -7.06
C VAL A 189 11.61 -15.03 -7.88
N ASP A 190 12.83 -14.55 -7.70
CA ASP A 190 14.05 -15.22 -8.12
C ASP A 190 14.45 -16.20 -7.00
N ASP A 191 14.17 -17.48 -7.20
CA ASP A 191 14.39 -18.54 -6.21
C ASP A 191 15.85 -18.98 -6.11
N GLU A 192 16.71 -18.60 -7.05
CA GLU A 192 18.16 -18.76 -6.92
C GLU A 192 18.73 -17.85 -5.82
N ILE A 193 18.12 -16.67 -5.61
CA ILE A 193 18.53 -15.71 -4.56
C ILE A 193 17.79 -15.97 -3.25
N LEU A 194 16.48 -16.23 -3.32
CA LEU A 194 15.63 -16.39 -2.15
C LEU A 194 14.71 -17.61 -2.31
N SER A 195 15.03 -18.70 -1.63
CA SER A 195 14.23 -19.92 -1.75
C SER A 195 12.78 -19.70 -1.24
N VAL A 196 11.84 -20.47 -1.81
CA VAL A 196 10.41 -20.48 -1.42
C VAL A 196 10.24 -20.73 0.07
N SER A 197 11.05 -21.61 0.67
CA SER A 197 11.02 -21.87 2.12
C SER A 197 11.42 -20.64 2.95
N GLN A 198 12.45 -19.92 2.52
CA GLN A 198 12.84 -18.65 3.16
C GLN A 198 11.75 -17.60 3.03
N LEU A 199 11.15 -17.48 1.85
CA LEU A 199 10.07 -16.54 1.59
C LEU A 199 8.84 -16.83 2.46
N ASN A 200 8.40 -18.08 2.58
CA ASN A 200 7.30 -18.50 3.47
C ASN A 200 7.59 -18.10 4.93
N ARG A 201 8.81 -18.32 5.38
CA ARG A 201 9.24 -17.91 6.73
C ARG A 201 9.23 -16.41 6.92
N ILE A 202 9.64 -15.65 5.91
CA ILE A 202 9.62 -14.18 5.92
C ILE A 202 8.18 -13.66 5.95
N ILE A 203 7.28 -14.20 5.13
CA ILE A 203 5.85 -13.84 5.10
C ILE A 203 5.20 -14.09 6.46
N THR A 204 5.44 -15.25 7.06
CA THR A 204 4.93 -15.57 8.39
C THR A 204 5.42 -14.59 9.46
N MET A 205 6.70 -14.22 9.40
CA MET A 205 7.27 -13.25 10.35
C MET A 205 6.72 -11.83 10.07
N ALA A 206 6.54 -11.47 8.82
CA ALA A 206 5.96 -10.18 8.42
C ALA A 206 4.58 -9.98 9.04
N GLY A 207 3.71 -11.01 8.98
CA GLY A 207 2.40 -10.95 9.62
C GLY A 207 2.44 -10.86 11.13
N LYS A 208 3.34 -11.62 11.77
CA LYS A 208 3.43 -11.66 13.24
C LYS A 208 4.06 -10.41 13.85
N ALA A 209 5.11 -9.87 13.24
CA ALA A 209 5.98 -8.88 13.88
C ALA A 209 5.94 -7.50 13.24
N GLU A 210 5.70 -7.41 11.93
CA GLU A 210 5.75 -6.14 11.22
C GLU A 210 4.35 -5.56 10.99
N GLY A 211 3.47 -6.29 10.30
CA GLY A 211 2.14 -5.83 9.89
C GLY A 211 2.15 -4.85 8.73
N LEU A 212 0.96 -4.57 8.19
CA LEU A 212 0.70 -3.62 7.10
C LEU A 212 0.12 -2.30 7.61
N GLY A 213 0.11 -1.28 6.76
CA GLY A 213 -0.49 0.01 7.07
C GLY A 213 0.34 0.85 8.03
N THR A 214 -0.32 1.55 8.96
CA THR A 214 0.31 2.45 9.94
C THR A 214 0.11 1.98 11.39
N TRP A 215 0.87 2.55 12.34
CA TRP A 215 0.87 2.16 13.76
C TRP A 215 1.18 0.68 14.01
N ARG A 216 2.07 0.16 13.19
CA ARG A 216 2.59 -1.20 13.29
C ARG A 216 3.52 -1.36 14.50
N PRO A 217 3.56 -2.52 15.14
CA PRO A 217 2.83 -3.75 14.87
C PRO A 217 1.48 -3.85 15.60
N ARG A 218 0.99 -2.78 16.24
CA ARG A 218 -0.31 -2.79 16.93
C ARG A 218 -1.46 -3.05 15.95
N PHE A 219 -1.39 -2.43 14.76
CA PHE A 219 -2.32 -2.60 13.64
C PHE A 219 -1.66 -3.37 12.50
N GLY A 220 -2.49 -3.94 11.63
CA GLY A 220 -2.09 -4.57 10.38
C GLY A 220 -1.41 -5.92 10.49
N ARG A 221 -1.42 -6.57 11.66
CA ARG A 221 -0.95 -7.95 11.79
C ARG A 221 -1.84 -8.90 11.01
N PHE A 222 -1.23 -9.96 10.47
CA PHE A 222 -1.95 -10.95 9.67
C PHE A 222 -1.39 -12.34 9.82
N SER A 223 -2.18 -13.33 9.45
CA SER A 223 -1.76 -14.69 9.09
C SER A 223 -1.74 -14.80 7.56
N ALA A 224 -0.88 -15.62 7.03
CA ALA A 224 -0.80 -15.86 5.59
C ALA A 224 -1.13 -17.31 5.27
N SER A 225 -1.74 -17.55 4.11
CA SER A 225 -1.81 -18.87 3.50
C SER A 225 -0.42 -19.33 3.04
N GLU A 226 -0.30 -20.59 2.65
CA GLU A 226 0.86 -21.03 1.90
C GLU A 226 0.94 -20.32 0.54
N LEU A 227 2.15 -20.21 0.02
CA LEU A 227 2.39 -19.73 -1.34
C LEU A 227 1.78 -20.72 -2.34
N VAL A 228 0.98 -20.20 -3.24
CA VAL A 228 0.42 -20.96 -4.36
C VAL A 228 1.16 -20.52 -5.62
N GLU A 229 1.85 -21.47 -6.27
CA GLU A 229 2.51 -21.22 -7.54
C GLU A 229 1.45 -20.96 -8.61
N MET A 230 1.65 -19.92 -9.40
CA MET A 230 0.77 -19.56 -10.49
C MET A 230 1.32 -20.21 -11.77
N ALA A 231 0.46 -20.91 -12.50
CA ALA A 231 0.83 -21.40 -13.82
C ALA A 231 0.98 -20.20 -14.79
N ASP A 232 2.03 -20.24 -15.59
CA ASP A 232 2.26 -19.30 -16.68
C ASP A 232 1.16 -19.32 -17.74
#